data_e9481156f843f451f2b71d2ded8dfb18
#
_entry.id   e9481156f843f451f2b71d2ded8dfb18
#
_cell.length_a   1.000
_cell.length_b   1.000
_cell.length_c   1.000
_cell.angle_alpha   90.00
_cell.angle_beta   90.00
_cell.angle_gamma   90.00
#
_symmetry.space_group_name_H-M   'P 1'
#
loop_
_entity.id
_entity.type
_entity.pdbx_description
1 polymer ?
#
loop_
_entity_poly.entity_id
_entity_poly.type
_entity_poly.pdbx_seq_one_letter_code
_entity_poly.pdbx_strand_id
1 'polypeptide(L)'
;MNPAAAGLRRAQWQIHLCVVLWGFTAILGKLISLTALALVWWRMLLVSLALLLVPRVWRGLRALPARLAAAYAGIGVLVALHWLTFYGAIKLANASVAVSCIALGPVFLSLVEPFIAGRRFDLRELLLGVLVVPGVALVVGGVPRGMHLGIAVGVTSALLVALFGAFNKRLIEQADPLTVTFIELGVGALFLGCAALLPAFGAGAAFALPGARDAVLLAVLALACTLFPFVLSLVALRWLSAFQAQLAVNLEPVYAIALAVLLLGEQRELGQSFYAGVAIILAAVFLHPWLTRSAATPPAPSAPA
;
A
#
# COMPACT_ATOMS: atom_id res chain seq x y z
N MET A 1 26.68 18.68 7.47
CA MET A 1 25.88 17.59 6.82
C MET A 1 24.90 18.25 5.85
N ASN A 2 24.86 17.83 4.59
CA ASN A 2 23.96 18.41 3.59
C ASN A 2 22.49 18.19 4.05
N PRO A 3 21.65 19.25 4.21
CA PRO A 3 20.26 19.13 4.65
C PRO A 3 19.42 18.19 3.79
N ALA A 4 19.66 18.16 2.48
CA ALA A 4 18.98 17.27 1.54
C ALA A 4 19.31 15.78 1.81
N ALA A 5 20.57 15.47 2.09
CA ALA A 5 21.00 14.10 2.42
C ALA A 5 20.42 13.64 3.77
N ALA A 6 20.25 14.56 4.73
CA ALA A 6 19.61 14.25 6.01
C ALA A 6 18.10 13.98 5.82
N GLY A 7 17.42 14.78 5.00
CA GLY A 7 16.01 14.60 4.65
C GLY A 7 15.74 13.24 3.97
N LEU A 8 16.57 12.90 2.98
CA LEU A 8 16.47 11.61 2.27
C LEU A 8 16.66 10.40 3.22
N ARG A 9 17.67 10.45 4.09
CA ARG A 9 17.88 9.35 5.07
C ARG A 9 16.70 9.22 6.03
N ARG A 10 16.15 10.35 6.50
CA ARG A 10 14.96 10.34 7.35
C ARG A 10 13.78 9.70 6.63
N ALA A 11 13.53 10.06 5.37
CA ALA A 11 12.45 9.49 4.57
C ALA A 11 12.62 7.97 4.34
N GLN A 12 13.85 7.51 4.14
CA GLN A 12 14.14 6.07 4.04
C GLN A 12 13.79 5.33 5.34
N TRP A 13 14.19 5.85 6.51
CA TRP A 13 13.79 5.26 7.78
C TRP A 13 12.27 5.30 8.01
N GLN A 14 11.62 6.39 7.63
CA GLN A 14 10.17 6.52 7.74
C GLN A 14 9.44 5.47 6.91
N ILE A 15 9.84 5.27 5.64
CA ILE A 15 9.20 4.26 4.79
C ILE A 15 9.46 2.82 5.29
N HIS A 16 10.66 2.50 5.79
CA HIS A 16 10.93 1.20 6.38
C HIS A 16 10.09 0.93 7.64
N LEU A 17 9.90 1.94 8.50
CA LEU A 17 8.98 1.82 9.64
C LEU A 17 7.55 1.55 9.18
N CYS A 18 7.09 2.24 8.13
CA CYS A 18 5.79 1.97 7.52
C CYS A 18 5.67 0.51 7.06
N VAL A 19 6.70 -0.01 6.38
CA VAL A 19 6.72 -1.38 5.84
C VAL A 19 6.63 -2.42 6.96
N VAL A 20 7.35 -2.22 8.06
CA VAL A 20 7.23 -3.11 9.24
C VAL A 20 5.81 -3.12 9.79
N LEU A 21 5.18 -1.93 9.94
CA LEU A 21 3.81 -1.82 10.42
C LEU A 21 2.79 -2.41 9.44
N TRP A 22 3.02 -2.26 8.14
CA TRP A 22 2.17 -2.86 7.11
C TRP A 22 2.31 -4.37 7.06
N GLY A 23 3.47 -4.94 7.37
CA GLY A 23 3.64 -6.39 7.51
C GLY A 23 2.65 -7.02 8.49
N PHE A 24 2.23 -6.29 9.55
CA PHE A 24 1.18 -6.76 10.45
C PHE A 24 -0.24 -6.66 9.87
N THR A 25 -0.47 -5.84 8.84
CA THR A 25 -1.83 -5.63 8.31
C THR A 25 -2.44 -6.89 7.70
N ALA A 26 -1.63 -7.69 7.01
CA ALA A 26 -2.08 -8.96 6.44
C ALA A 26 -2.48 -9.96 7.54
N ILE A 27 -1.70 -10.03 8.63
CA ILE A 27 -1.97 -10.89 9.78
C ILE A 27 -3.27 -10.48 10.47
N LEU A 28 -3.41 -9.18 10.78
CA LEU A 28 -4.63 -8.62 11.36
C LEU A 28 -5.84 -8.86 10.44
N GLY A 29 -5.66 -8.71 9.12
CA GLY A 29 -6.68 -9.00 8.11
C GLY A 29 -7.14 -10.46 8.09
N LYS A 30 -6.26 -11.41 8.37
CA LYS A 30 -6.61 -12.84 8.52
C LYS A 30 -7.31 -13.11 9.85
N LEU A 31 -6.85 -12.48 10.94
CA LEU A 31 -7.38 -12.69 12.30
C LEU A 31 -8.75 -12.06 12.53
N ILE A 32 -9.05 -10.94 11.87
CA ILE A 32 -10.35 -10.27 11.93
C ILE A 32 -11.37 -11.10 11.17
N SER A 33 -12.49 -11.45 11.81
CA SER A 33 -13.51 -12.35 11.25
C SER A 33 -14.43 -11.66 10.22
N LEU A 34 -14.40 -10.34 10.13
CA LEU A 34 -15.22 -9.55 9.20
C LEU A 34 -14.92 -9.88 7.73
N THR A 35 -15.92 -9.65 6.86
CA THR A 35 -15.71 -9.66 5.40
C THR A 35 -14.70 -8.58 4.99
N ALA A 36 -14.07 -8.73 3.82
CA ALA A 36 -13.12 -7.72 3.33
C ALA A 36 -13.75 -6.32 3.26
N LEU A 37 -14.98 -6.22 2.79
CA LEU A 37 -15.70 -4.94 2.70
C LEU A 37 -15.93 -4.31 4.09
N ALA A 38 -16.45 -5.09 5.05
CA ALA A 38 -16.70 -4.60 6.40
C ALA A 38 -15.38 -4.17 7.09
N LEU A 39 -14.32 -4.99 6.99
CA LEU A 39 -13.02 -4.69 7.57
C LEU A 39 -12.46 -3.37 7.05
N VAL A 40 -12.45 -3.19 5.71
CA VAL A 40 -11.89 -1.98 5.09
C VAL A 40 -12.74 -0.76 5.42
N TRP A 41 -14.06 -0.90 5.37
CA TRP A 41 -14.98 0.19 5.71
C TRP A 41 -14.77 0.68 7.15
N TRP A 42 -14.79 -0.23 8.15
CA TRP A 42 -14.55 0.10 9.55
C TRP A 42 -13.15 0.70 9.77
N ARG A 43 -12.13 0.14 9.12
CA ARG A 43 -10.76 0.66 9.19
C ARG A 43 -10.67 2.12 8.72
N MET A 44 -11.23 2.43 7.55
CA MET A 44 -11.21 3.78 6.98
C MET A 44 -12.06 4.75 7.82
N LEU A 45 -13.22 4.30 8.28
CA LEU A 45 -14.11 5.09 9.13
C LEU A 45 -13.42 5.47 10.45
N LEU A 46 -12.80 4.52 11.15
CA LEU A 46 -12.12 4.77 12.43
C LEU A 46 -10.98 5.78 12.28
N VAL A 47 -10.18 5.66 11.21
CA VAL A 47 -9.11 6.64 10.93
C VAL A 47 -9.70 8.02 10.65
N SER A 48 -10.76 8.10 9.85
CA SER A 48 -11.41 9.37 9.52
C SER A 48 -12.01 10.03 10.75
N LEU A 49 -12.66 9.26 11.63
CA LEU A 49 -13.19 9.77 12.90
C LEU A 49 -12.08 10.27 13.84
N ALA A 50 -10.96 9.55 13.93
CA ALA A 50 -9.81 10.00 14.70
C ALA A 50 -9.23 11.33 14.18
N LEU A 51 -9.16 11.48 12.86
CA LEU A 51 -8.65 12.70 12.21
C LEU A 51 -9.62 13.89 12.31
N LEU A 52 -10.93 13.65 12.46
CA LEU A 52 -11.91 14.73 12.74
C LEU A 52 -11.60 15.47 14.06
N LEU A 53 -10.94 14.82 15.01
CA LEU A 53 -10.55 15.41 16.29
C LEU A 53 -9.29 16.28 16.18
N VAL A 54 -8.63 16.32 15.01
CA VAL A 54 -7.38 17.05 14.80
C VAL A 54 -7.65 18.44 14.20
N PRO A 55 -7.45 19.56 14.94
CA PRO A 55 -7.76 20.91 14.43
C PRO A 55 -6.98 21.31 13.18
N ARG A 56 -5.80 20.68 12.96
CA ARG A 56 -4.97 20.92 11.77
C ARG A 56 -5.66 20.44 10.49
N VAL A 57 -6.42 19.34 10.55
CA VAL A 57 -7.22 18.82 9.42
C VAL A 57 -8.24 19.87 8.98
N TRP A 58 -8.99 20.47 9.92
CA TRP A 58 -10.00 21.48 9.60
C TRP A 58 -9.41 22.73 8.97
N ARG A 59 -8.23 23.17 9.44
CA ARG A 59 -7.51 24.30 8.84
C ARG A 59 -7.08 23.97 7.41
N GLY A 60 -6.55 22.75 7.19
CA GLY A 60 -6.16 22.29 5.86
C GLY A 60 -7.35 22.19 4.90
N LEU A 61 -8.49 21.64 5.34
CA LEU A 61 -9.70 21.53 4.53
C LEU A 61 -10.23 22.90 4.07
N ARG A 62 -10.22 23.91 4.97
CA ARG A 62 -10.67 25.27 4.63
C ARG A 62 -9.75 25.98 3.65
N ALA A 63 -8.47 25.66 3.64
CA ALA A 63 -7.46 26.24 2.76
C ALA A 63 -7.36 25.52 1.41
N LEU A 64 -7.95 24.32 1.27
CA LEU A 64 -7.76 23.46 0.10
C LEU A 64 -8.70 23.86 -1.04
N PRO A 65 -8.19 24.15 -2.26
CA PRO A 65 -9.02 24.39 -3.43
C PRO A 65 -9.89 23.17 -3.78
N ALA A 66 -11.14 23.39 -4.19
CA ALA A 66 -12.09 22.33 -4.51
C ALA A 66 -11.56 21.33 -5.56
N ARG A 67 -10.82 21.82 -6.57
CA ARG A 67 -10.19 20.98 -7.60
C ARG A 67 -9.20 19.99 -6.97
N LEU A 68 -8.42 20.43 -6.00
CA LEU A 68 -7.42 19.59 -5.33
C LEU A 68 -8.09 18.63 -4.36
N ALA A 69 -9.15 19.08 -3.65
CA ALA A 69 -9.98 18.20 -2.83
C ALA A 69 -10.61 17.06 -3.65
N ALA A 70 -11.14 17.36 -4.85
CA ALA A 70 -11.68 16.36 -5.76
C ALA A 70 -10.59 15.38 -6.26
N ALA A 71 -9.36 15.85 -6.51
CA ALA A 71 -8.26 14.97 -6.89
C ALA A 71 -7.91 13.99 -5.76
N TYR A 72 -7.76 14.46 -4.52
CA TYR A 72 -7.53 13.56 -3.36
C TYR A 72 -8.74 12.65 -3.08
N ALA A 73 -9.97 13.11 -3.33
CA ALA A 73 -11.14 12.26 -3.26
C ALA A 73 -11.08 11.08 -4.25
N GLY A 74 -10.67 11.34 -5.49
CA GLY A 74 -10.41 10.28 -6.49
C GLY A 74 -9.32 9.30 -6.06
N ILE A 75 -8.24 9.79 -5.45
CA ILE A 75 -7.20 8.92 -4.87
C ILE A 75 -7.80 8.08 -3.73
N GLY A 76 -8.64 8.66 -2.89
CA GLY A 76 -9.33 7.94 -1.81
C GLY A 76 -10.16 6.75 -2.30
N VAL A 77 -10.82 6.87 -3.46
CA VAL A 77 -11.51 5.74 -4.10
C VAL A 77 -10.50 4.65 -4.53
N LEU A 78 -9.34 5.03 -5.11
CA LEU A 78 -8.30 4.07 -5.48
C LEU A 78 -7.72 3.35 -4.25
N VAL A 79 -7.49 4.06 -3.14
CA VAL A 79 -7.05 3.47 -1.87
C VAL A 79 -8.09 2.49 -1.33
N ALA A 80 -9.37 2.86 -1.36
CA ALA A 80 -10.46 1.99 -0.93
C ALA A 80 -10.55 0.70 -1.75
N LEU A 81 -10.45 0.81 -3.07
CA LEU A 81 -10.43 -0.34 -4.00
C LEU A 81 -9.17 -1.19 -3.80
N HIS A 82 -8.00 -0.56 -3.61
CA HIS A 82 -6.77 -1.29 -3.31
C HIS A 82 -6.93 -2.12 -2.04
N TRP A 83 -7.39 -1.53 -0.94
CA TRP A 83 -7.55 -2.29 0.30
C TRP A 83 -8.65 -3.34 0.21
N LEU A 84 -9.77 -3.06 -0.46
CA LEU A 84 -10.82 -4.03 -0.68
C LEU A 84 -10.29 -5.26 -1.44
N THR A 85 -9.50 -5.05 -2.49
CA THR A 85 -8.90 -6.13 -3.28
C THR A 85 -7.77 -6.82 -2.51
N PHE A 86 -6.96 -6.10 -1.73
CA PHE A 86 -5.93 -6.69 -0.88
C PHE A 86 -6.52 -7.64 0.18
N TYR A 87 -7.48 -7.15 0.97
CA TYR A 87 -8.15 -7.99 1.97
C TYR A 87 -9.05 -9.06 1.33
N GLY A 88 -9.61 -8.77 0.15
CA GLY A 88 -10.28 -9.77 -0.68
C GLY A 88 -9.34 -10.93 -1.04
N ALA A 89 -8.12 -10.63 -1.47
CA ALA A 89 -7.11 -11.63 -1.76
C ALA A 89 -6.74 -12.47 -0.53
N ILE A 90 -6.60 -11.84 0.66
CA ILE A 90 -6.36 -12.57 1.93
C ILE A 90 -7.50 -13.53 2.24
N LYS A 91 -8.75 -13.12 2.04
CA LYS A 91 -9.93 -13.97 2.33
C LYS A 91 -10.14 -15.07 1.30
N LEU A 92 -9.77 -14.84 0.03
CA LEU A 92 -9.90 -15.79 -1.08
C LEU A 92 -8.71 -16.72 -1.24
N ALA A 93 -7.55 -16.36 -0.67
CA ALA A 93 -6.36 -17.19 -0.62
C ALA A 93 -5.82 -17.21 0.82
N ASN A 94 -4.70 -16.53 1.08
CA ASN A 94 -4.15 -16.33 2.42
C ASN A 94 -3.27 -15.05 2.47
N ALA A 95 -2.72 -14.74 3.65
CA ALA A 95 -1.93 -13.52 3.86
C ALA A 95 -0.64 -13.55 3.02
N SER A 96 0.06 -14.68 3.01
CA SER A 96 1.33 -14.84 2.28
C SER A 96 1.16 -14.63 0.76
N VAL A 97 0.09 -15.18 0.17
CA VAL A 97 -0.22 -15.01 -1.26
C VAL A 97 -0.56 -13.56 -1.58
N ALA A 98 -1.40 -12.93 -0.77
CA ALA A 98 -1.82 -11.54 -1.00
C ALA A 98 -0.61 -10.57 -1.00
N VAL A 99 0.28 -10.66 0.00
CA VAL A 99 1.47 -9.78 0.06
C VAL A 99 2.47 -10.08 -1.06
N SER A 100 2.56 -11.35 -1.51
CA SER A 100 3.42 -11.69 -2.65
C SER A 100 2.95 -11.05 -3.96
N CYS A 101 1.63 -10.89 -4.15
CA CYS A 101 1.08 -10.19 -5.31
C CYS A 101 1.45 -8.69 -5.31
N ILE A 102 1.51 -8.04 -4.13
CA ILE A 102 1.90 -6.62 -4.01
C ILE A 102 3.32 -6.37 -4.53
N ALA A 103 4.19 -7.38 -4.53
CA ALA A 103 5.53 -7.28 -5.09
C ALA A 103 5.56 -6.92 -6.59
N LEU A 104 4.44 -7.03 -7.32
CA LEU A 104 4.28 -6.52 -8.69
C LEU A 104 4.14 -4.99 -8.76
N GLY A 105 3.97 -4.30 -7.63
CA GLY A 105 3.80 -2.85 -7.57
C GLY A 105 4.85 -2.05 -8.37
N PRO A 106 6.16 -2.31 -8.26
CA PRO A 106 7.18 -1.62 -9.05
C PRO A 106 7.04 -1.81 -10.56
N VAL A 107 6.57 -2.99 -11.04
CA VAL A 107 6.29 -3.20 -12.47
C VAL A 107 5.22 -2.23 -12.94
N PHE A 108 4.09 -2.19 -12.24
CA PHE A 108 3.00 -1.29 -12.59
C PHE A 108 3.41 0.18 -12.44
N LEU A 109 4.16 0.54 -11.38
CA LEU A 109 4.64 1.91 -11.20
C LEU A 109 5.57 2.36 -12.31
N SER A 110 6.51 1.53 -12.74
CA SER A 110 7.42 1.88 -13.84
C SER A 110 6.67 2.20 -15.14
N LEU A 111 5.47 1.62 -15.31
CA LEU A 111 4.60 1.88 -16.47
C LEU A 111 3.70 3.11 -16.25
N VAL A 112 3.11 3.30 -15.08
CA VAL A 112 2.07 4.34 -14.88
C VAL A 112 2.63 5.67 -14.39
N GLU A 113 3.69 5.68 -13.56
CA GLU A 113 4.25 6.90 -12.96
C GLU A 113 4.78 7.91 -14.00
N PRO A 114 5.42 7.50 -15.14
CA PRO A 114 5.83 8.43 -16.18
C PRO A 114 4.68 9.27 -16.73
N PHE A 115 3.51 8.66 -16.94
CA PHE A 115 2.32 9.36 -17.47
C PHE A 115 1.65 10.22 -16.40
N ILE A 116 1.59 9.75 -15.15
CA ILE A 116 0.91 10.45 -14.06
C ILE A 116 1.76 11.60 -13.52
N ALA A 117 3.04 11.36 -13.24
CA ALA A 117 3.94 12.34 -12.65
C ALA A 117 4.69 13.20 -13.69
N GLY A 118 4.53 12.91 -14.99
CA GLY A 118 5.19 13.65 -16.09
C GLY A 118 6.71 13.48 -16.12
N ARG A 119 7.22 12.37 -15.59
CA ARG A 119 8.65 12.03 -15.63
C ARG A 119 9.00 11.19 -16.86
N ARG A 120 10.28 11.14 -17.20
CA ARG A 120 10.74 10.26 -18.29
C ARG A 120 10.61 8.80 -17.88
N PHE A 121 10.23 7.97 -18.86
CA PHE A 121 10.23 6.51 -18.69
C PHE A 121 11.66 6.01 -18.49
N ASP A 122 11.88 5.17 -17.48
CA ASP A 122 13.17 4.54 -17.20
C ASP A 122 13.06 3.02 -17.39
N LEU A 123 13.68 2.54 -18.50
CA LEU A 123 13.70 1.11 -18.83
C LEU A 123 14.34 0.26 -17.72
N ARG A 124 15.28 0.83 -16.95
CA ARG A 124 15.95 0.10 -15.86
C ARG A 124 14.96 -0.19 -14.73
N GLU A 125 14.09 0.76 -14.38
CA GLU A 125 13.03 0.54 -13.39
C GLU A 125 12.08 -0.57 -13.85
N LEU A 126 11.69 -0.58 -15.12
CA LEU A 126 10.86 -1.63 -15.69
C LEU A 126 11.55 -3.00 -15.64
N LEU A 127 12.82 -3.08 -16.09
CA LEU A 127 13.56 -4.35 -16.08
C LEU A 127 13.73 -4.89 -14.66
N LEU A 128 13.99 -4.02 -13.66
CA LEU A 128 14.07 -4.41 -12.27
C LEU A 128 12.72 -4.88 -11.72
N GLY A 129 11.63 -4.22 -12.11
CA GLY A 129 10.28 -4.68 -11.79
C GLY A 129 9.98 -6.05 -12.40
N VAL A 130 10.33 -6.26 -13.67
CA VAL A 130 10.09 -7.53 -14.38
C VAL A 130 10.85 -8.70 -13.77
N LEU A 131 11.98 -8.49 -13.09
CA LEU A 131 12.68 -9.54 -12.35
C LEU A 131 11.82 -10.20 -11.25
N VAL A 132 10.78 -9.52 -10.75
CA VAL A 132 9.84 -10.06 -9.76
C VAL A 132 8.84 -11.04 -10.39
N VAL A 133 8.54 -10.90 -11.70
CA VAL A 133 7.49 -11.69 -12.38
C VAL A 133 7.71 -13.21 -12.32
N PRO A 134 8.91 -13.75 -12.57
CA PRO A 134 9.18 -15.19 -12.40
C PRO A 134 8.91 -15.66 -10.96
N GLY A 135 9.25 -14.83 -9.97
CA GLY A 135 8.97 -15.12 -8.56
C GLY A 135 7.48 -15.25 -8.30
N VAL A 136 6.67 -14.30 -8.80
CA VAL A 136 5.20 -14.36 -8.67
C VAL A 136 4.63 -15.56 -9.43
N ALA A 137 5.15 -15.91 -10.60
CA ALA A 137 4.73 -17.10 -11.34
C ALA A 137 4.95 -18.40 -10.55
N LEU A 138 6.07 -18.52 -9.85
CA LEU A 138 6.35 -19.64 -8.94
C LEU A 138 5.44 -19.63 -7.70
N VAL A 139 5.12 -18.47 -7.16
CA VAL A 139 4.12 -18.33 -6.09
C VAL A 139 2.77 -18.89 -6.55
N VAL A 140 2.31 -18.52 -7.76
CA VAL A 140 1.06 -19.06 -8.35
C VAL A 140 1.11 -20.57 -8.51
N GLY A 141 2.23 -21.11 -8.98
CA GLY A 141 2.43 -22.57 -9.15
C GLY A 141 2.53 -23.32 -7.83
N GLY A 142 2.82 -22.64 -6.72
CA GLY A 142 3.01 -23.22 -5.39
C GLY A 142 1.77 -23.24 -4.50
N VAL A 143 0.60 -22.82 -5.01
CA VAL A 143 -0.64 -22.73 -4.23
C VAL A 143 -1.77 -23.56 -4.86
N PRO A 144 -2.74 -24.02 -4.05
CA PRO A 144 -3.92 -24.73 -4.55
C PRO A 144 -4.73 -23.92 -5.57
N ARG A 145 -5.34 -24.60 -6.54
CA ARG A 145 -6.16 -23.94 -7.59
C ARG A 145 -7.28 -23.07 -7.02
N GLY A 146 -7.84 -23.43 -5.87
CA GLY A 146 -8.87 -22.64 -5.20
C GLY A 146 -8.43 -21.23 -4.80
N MET A 147 -7.11 -20.95 -4.73
CA MET A 147 -6.54 -19.64 -4.40
C MET A 147 -6.30 -18.75 -5.63
N HIS A 148 -6.48 -19.25 -6.85
CA HIS A 148 -6.16 -18.48 -8.07
C HIS A 148 -7.00 -17.20 -8.22
N LEU A 149 -8.27 -17.22 -7.80
CA LEU A 149 -9.10 -15.99 -7.77
C LEU A 149 -8.50 -14.96 -6.81
N GLY A 150 -8.02 -15.41 -5.63
CA GLY A 150 -7.33 -14.53 -4.68
C GLY A 150 -6.07 -13.90 -5.28
N ILE A 151 -5.30 -14.65 -6.10
CA ILE A 151 -4.14 -14.12 -6.82
C ILE A 151 -4.56 -13.04 -7.82
N ALA A 152 -5.58 -13.30 -8.66
CA ALA A 152 -6.06 -12.31 -9.63
C ALA A 152 -6.50 -11.00 -8.95
N VAL A 153 -7.23 -11.11 -7.83
CA VAL A 153 -7.63 -9.98 -6.99
C VAL A 153 -6.42 -9.29 -6.36
N GLY A 154 -5.40 -10.04 -5.91
CA GLY A 154 -4.16 -9.50 -5.37
C GLY A 154 -3.31 -8.74 -6.42
N VAL A 155 -3.23 -9.24 -7.65
CA VAL A 155 -2.58 -8.54 -8.77
C VAL A 155 -3.31 -7.23 -9.10
N THR A 156 -4.65 -7.23 -9.08
CA THR A 156 -5.45 -6.01 -9.23
C THR A 156 -5.12 -5.01 -8.11
N SER A 157 -4.96 -5.48 -6.88
CA SER A 157 -4.53 -4.64 -5.76
C SER A 157 -3.16 -4.00 -5.99
N ALA A 158 -2.20 -4.75 -6.57
CA ALA A 158 -0.87 -4.22 -6.91
C ALA A 158 -0.92 -3.11 -7.98
N LEU A 159 -1.82 -3.22 -8.97
CA LEU A 159 -2.05 -2.14 -9.93
C LEU A 159 -2.65 -0.90 -9.25
N LEU A 160 -3.63 -1.08 -8.37
CA LEU A 160 -4.29 0.01 -7.67
C LEU A 160 -3.34 0.76 -6.73
N VAL A 161 -2.42 0.06 -6.01
CA VAL A 161 -1.41 0.72 -5.18
C VAL A 161 -0.42 1.52 -6.02
N ALA A 162 -0.06 1.04 -7.20
CA ALA A 162 0.80 1.77 -8.13
C ALA A 162 0.12 3.08 -8.60
N LEU A 163 -1.15 3.01 -8.96
CA LEU A 163 -1.93 4.18 -9.38
C LEU A 163 -2.04 5.23 -8.27
N PHE A 164 -2.53 4.86 -7.08
CA PHE A 164 -2.67 5.85 -6.01
C PHE A 164 -1.32 6.37 -5.53
N GLY A 165 -0.28 5.54 -5.50
CA GLY A 165 1.07 5.94 -5.15
C GLY A 165 1.65 7.00 -6.09
N ALA A 166 1.46 6.82 -7.41
CA ALA A 166 1.88 7.77 -8.43
C ALA A 166 1.10 9.11 -8.32
N PHE A 167 -0.23 9.06 -8.13
CA PHE A 167 -1.04 10.26 -7.94
C PHE A 167 -0.68 10.99 -6.65
N ASN A 168 -0.50 10.27 -5.54
CA ASN A 168 -0.05 10.85 -4.28
C ASN A 168 1.31 11.51 -4.44
N LYS A 169 2.27 10.88 -5.11
CA LYS A 169 3.57 11.50 -5.38
C LYS A 169 3.45 12.81 -6.15
N ARG A 170 2.57 12.86 -7.15
CA ARG A 170 2.33 14.06 -7.94
C ARG A 170 1.76 15.22 -7.13
N LEU A 171 0.94 14.94 -6.12
CA LEU A 171 0.14 15.95 -5.42
C LEU A 171 0.60 16.25 -3.98
N ILE A 172 1.49 15.45 -3.39
CA ILE A 172 1.77 15.48 -1.94
C ILE A 172 2.35 16.81 -1.42
N GLU A 173 2.95 17.61 -2.27
CA GLU A 173 3.50 18.93 -1.87
C GLU A 173 2.42 20.02 -1.81
N GLN A 174 1.23 19.75 -2.37
CA GLN A 174 0.16 20.74 -2.50
C GLN A 174 -0.77 20.82 -1.28
N ALA A 175 -0.65 19.87 -0.31
CA ALA A 175 -1.47 19.88 0.90
C ALA A 175 -0.77 19.23 2.09
N ASP A 176 -1.35 19.44 3.28
CA ASP A 176 -0.87 18.83 4.51
C ASP A 176 -1.19 17.33 4.54
N PRO A 177 -0.24 16.42 4.87
CA PRO A 177 -0.45 14.98 4.88
C PRO A 177 -1.62 14.50 5.74
N LEU A 178 -1.90 15.12 6.88
CA LEU A 178 -3.07 14.77 7.72
C LEU A 178 -4.39 15.10 7.01
N THR A 179 -4.44 16.24 6.32
CA THR A 179 -5.61 16.66 5.53
C THR A 179 -5.81 15.73 4.33
N VAL A 180 -4.74 15.37 3.64
CA VAL A 180 -4.77 14.40 2.53
C VAL A 180 -5.30 13.06 3.03
N THR A 181 -4.71 12.52 4.11
CA THR A 181 -5.16 11.24 4.71
C THR A 181 -6.64 11.28 5.08
N PHE A 182 -7.11 12.39 5.68
CA PHE A 182 -8.52 12.54 6.04
C PHE A 182 -9.45 12.48 4.82
N ILE A 183 -9.10 13.20 3.74
CA ILE A 183 -9.92 13.20 2.53
C ILE A 183 -9.92 11.82 1.87
N GLU A 184 -8.74 11.24 1.68
CA GLU A 184 -8.62 9.95 1.01
C GLU A 184 -9.35 8.83 1.77
N LEU A 185 -9.13 8.73 3.08
CA LEU A 185 -9.76 7.66 3.85
C LEU A 185 -11.24 7.95 4.14
N GLY A 186 -11.61 9.22 4.33
CA GLY A 186 -13.01 9.63 4.51
C GLY A 186 -13.86 9.37 3.26
N VAL A 187 -13.37 9.78 2.08
CA VAL A 187 -14.06 9.51 0.81
C VAL A 187 -14.06 8.01 0.50
N GLY A 188 -12.96 7.30 0.78
CA GLY A 188 -12.92 5.85 0.65
C GLY A 188 -13.95 5.15 1.53
N ALA A 189 -14.12 5.59 2.79
CA ALA A 189 -15.16 5.08 3.69
C ALA A 189 -16.57 5.35 3.15
N LEU A 190 -16.83 6.57 2.63
CA LEU A 190 -18.11 6.92 2.00
C LEU A 190 -18.37 6.06 0.76
N PHE A 191 -17.39 5.90 -0.12
CA PHE A 191 -17.50 5.08 -1.32
C PHE A 191 -17.86 3.62 -0.99
N LEU A 192 -17.11 3.00 -0.05
CA LEU A 192 -17.38 1.63 0.37
C LEU A 192 -18.69 1.52 1.15
N GLY A 193 -19.07 2.57 1.90
CA GLY A 193 -20.38 2.64 2.56
C GLY A 193 -21.53 2.63 1.55
N CYS A 194 -21.43 3.40 0.46
CA CYS A 194 -22.41 3.36 -0.63
C CYS A 194 -22.42 1.97 -1.30
N ALA A 195 -21.27 1.39 -1.58
CA ALA A 195 -21.18 0.04 -2.15
C ALA A 195 -21.83 -1.01 -1.23
N ALA A 196 -21.63 -0.90 0.08
CA ALA A 196 -22.16 -1.84 1.07
C ALA A 196 -23.71 -1.86 1.13
N LEU A 197 -24.38 -0.79 0.67
CA LEU A 197 -25.85 -0.74 0.59
C LEU A 197 -26.40 -1.57 -0.58
N LEU A 198 -25.58 -1.88 -1.57
CA LEU A 198 -26.01 -2.65 -2.73
C LEU A 198 -26.30 -4.12 -2.34
N PRO A 199 -27.36 -4.75 -2.88
CA PRO A 199 -27.66 -6.16 -2.61
C PRO A 199 -26.52 -7.12 -2.90
N ALA A 200 -25.72 -6.84 -3.94
CA ALA A 200 -24.54 -7.62 -4.31
C ALA A 200 -23.48 -7.70 -3.20
N PHE A 201 -23.45 -6.75 -2.25
CA PHE A 201 -22.53 -6.69 -1.14
C PHE A 201 -23.19 -6.94 0.23
N GLY A 202 -24.41 -7.52 0.24
CA GLY A 202 -25.09 -7.93 1.46
C GLY A 202 -26.00 -6.85 2.08
N ALA A 203 -26.43 -5.84 1.29
CA ALA A 203 -27.46 -4.86 1.66
C ALA A 203 -27.28 -4.25 3.08
N GLY A 204 -26.06 -3.80 3.38
CA GLY A 204 -25.73 -3.14 4.66
C GLY A 204 -25.16 -4.06 5.75
N ALA A 205 -24.97 -5.35 5.49
CA ALA A 205 -24.34 -6.28 6.47
C ALA A 205 -22.94 -5.84 6.92
N ALA A 206 -22.23 -5.05 6.10
CA ALA A 206 -20.91 -4.50 6.44
C ALA A 206 -20.94 -3.50 7.63
N PHE A 207 -22.09 -2.93 7.96
CA PHE A 207 -22.28 -1.96 9.04
C PHE A 207 -22.53 -2.61 10.40
N ALA A 208 -22.68 -3.94 10.45
CA ALA A 208 -22.83 -4.64 11.71
C ALA A 208 -21.65 -4.33 12.65
N LEU A 209 -21.96 -4.07 13.90
CA LEU A 209 -20.93 -3.78 14.91
C LEU A 209 -20.01 -4.98 15.09
N PRO A 210 -18.69 -4.79 15.05
CA PRO A 210 -17.73 -5.86 15.28
C PRO A 210 -17.83 -6.36 16.73
N GLY A 211 -17.65 -7.65 16.93
CA GLY A 211 -17.51 -8.21 18.26
C GLY A 211 -16.29 -7.63 18.99
N ALA A 212 -16.23 -7.75 20.31
CA ALA A 212 -15.18 -7.11 21.12
C ALA A 212 -13.75 -7.43 20.66
N ARG A 213 -13.47 -8.69 20.29
CA ARG A 213 -12.16 -9.09 19.75
C ARG A 213 -11.84 -8.37 18.44
N ASP A 214 -12.76 -8.39 17.49
CA ASP A 214 -12.57 -7.74 16.18
C ASP A 214 -12.47 -6.22 16.33
N ALA A 215 -13.20 -5.61 17.28
CA ALA A 215 -13.11 -4.18 17.56
C ALA A 215 -11.71 -3.78 18.04
N VAL A 216 -11.09 -4.55 18.93
CA VAL A 216 -9.70 -4.30 19.38
C VAL A 216 -8.72 -4.46 18.23
N LEU A 217 -8.82 -5.55 17.45
CA LEU A 217 -7.95 -5.78 16.31
C LEU A 217 -8.11 -4.69 15.24
N LEU A 218 -9.34 -4.22 14.98
CA LEU A 218 -9.63 -3.10 14.10
C LEU A 218 -9.04 -1.78 14.60
N ALA A 219 -9.11 -1.51 15.90
CA ALA A 219 -8.51 -0.32 16.49
C ALA A 219 -6.99 -0.31 16.28
N VAL A 220 -6.32 -1.44 16.55
CA VAL A 220 -4.88 -1.60 16.28
C VAL A 220 -4.59 -1.43 14.78
N LEU A 221 -5.36 -2.08 13.91
CA LEU A 221 -5.21 -1.98 12.46
C LEU A 221 -5.41 -0.54 11.97
N ALA A 222 -6.45 0.16 12.46
CA ALA A 222 -6.77 1.52 12.04
C ALA A 222 -5.76 2.55 12.55
N LEU A 223 -5.36 2.50 13.81
CA LEU A 223 -4.53 3.55 14.41
C LEU A 223 -3.04 3.28 14.22
N ALA A 224 -2.56 2.10 14.60
CA ALA A 224 -1.14 1.77 14.57
C ALA A 224 -0.65 1.34 13.17
N CYS A 225 -1.45 0.56 12.45
CA CYS A 225 -1.04 0.02 11.14
C CYS A 225 -1.66 0.75 9.95
N THR A 226 -2.45 1.81 10.18
CA THR A 226 -3.03 2.63 9.09
C THR A 226 -2.75 4.10 9.29
N LEU A 227 -3.38 4.76 10.25
CA LEU A 227 -3.27 6.21 10.44
C LEU A 227 -1.81 6.65 10.49
N PHE A 228 -1.05 6.07 11.40
CA PHE A 228 0.34 6.46 11.61
C PHE A 228 1.22 6.19 10.38
N PRO A 229 1.31 4.96 9.80
CA PRO A 229 2.17 4.71 8.65
C PRO A 229 1.66 5.37 7.36
N PHE A 230 0.36 5.57 7.19
CA PHE A 230 -0.17 6.23 6.00
C PHE A 230 0.26 7.71 5.96
N VAL A 231 0.08 8.45 7.05
CA VAL A 231 0.56 9.83 7.16
C VAL A 231 2.09 9.90 7.01
N LEU A 232 2.81 8.96 7.66
CA LEU A 232 4.27 8.93 7.62
C LEU A 232 4.79 8.63 6.21
N SER A 233 4.14 7.76 5.45
CA SER A 233 4.49 7.45 4.06
C SER A 233 4.29 8.66 3.14
N LEU A 234 3.21 9.42 3.32
CA LEU A 234 2.99 10.67 2.59
C LEU A 234 4.08 11.71 2.90
N VAL A 235 4.54 11.80 4.15
CA VAL A 235 5.68 12.67 4.50
C VAL A 235 6.96 12.18 3.82
N ALA A 236 7.22 10.87 3.80
CA ALA A 236 8.40 10.29 3.16
C ALA A 236 8.38 10.50 1.63
N LEU A 237 7.20 10.43 0.99
CA LEU A 237 7.03 10.65 -0.45
C LEU A 237 7.45 12.06 -0.92
N ARG A 238 7.56 13.04 -0.03
CA ARG A 238 8.14 14.36 -0.38
C ARG A 238 9.61 14.27 -0.79
N TRP A 239 10.33 13.27 -0.27
CA TRP A 239 11.77 13.07 -0.48
C TRP A 239 12.09 11.86 -1.37
N LEU A 240 11.16 10.93 -1.52
CA LEU A 240 11.30 9.71 -2.31
C LEU A 240 10.46 9.79 -3.58
N SER A 241 10.89 9.11 -4.65
CA SER A 241 10.00 8.83 -5.77
C SER A 241 8.95 7.78 -5.36
N ALA A 242 7.82 7.71 -6.09
CA ALA A 242 6.82 6.67 -5.85
C ALA A 242 7.44 5.27 -6.07
N PHE A 243 8.30 5.13 -7.08
CA PHE A 243 9.03 3.89 -7.35
C PHE A 243 9.94 3.49 -6.17
N GLN A 244 10.73 4.43 -5.62
CA GLN A 244 11.60 4.15 -4.47
C GLN A 244 10.79 3.75 -3.22
N ALA A 245 9.66 4.40 -2.96
CA ALA A 245 8.78 4.05 -1.86
C ALA A 245 8.17 2.66 -2.07
N GLN A 246 7.65 2.37 -3.27
CA GLN A 246 7.08 1.06 -3.59
C GLN A 246 8.11 -0.06 -3.54
N LEU A 247 9.35 0.21 -3.93
CA LEU A 247 10.43 -0.76 -3.80
C LEU A 247 10.73 -1.11 -2.32
N ALA A 248 10.70 -0.11 -1.43
CA ALA A 248 10.82 -0.37 0.00
C ALA A 248 9.63 -1.22 0.51
N VAL A 249 8.41 -0.97 0.01
CA VAL A 249 7.21 -1.78 0.32
C VAL A 249 7.39 -3.24 -0.08
N ASN A 250 8.18 -3.56 -1.09
CA ASN A 250 8.48 -4.94 -1.46
C ASN A 250 9.27 -5.74 -0.39
N LEU A 251 9.70 -5.10 0.70
CA LEU A 251 10.17 -5.81 1.91
C LEU A 251 9.00 -6.27 2.80
N GLU A 252 7.77 -5.77 2.59
CA GLU A 252 6.59 -6.19 3.34
C GLU A 252 6.38 -7.71 3.33
N PRO A 253 6.49 -8.42 2.19
CA PRO A 253 6.40 -9.88 2.15
C PRO A 253 7.36 -10.59 3.11
N VAL A 254 8.56 -10.06 3.33
CA VAL A 254 9.53 -10.65 4.29
C VAL A 254 8.92 -10.72 5.69
N TYR A 255 8.43 -9.58 6.16
CA TYR A 255 7.84 -9.48 7.50
C TYR A 255 6.51 -10.22 7.58
N ALA A 256 5.63 -10.02 6.59
CA ALA A 256 4.28 -10.59 6.60
C ALA A 256 4.31 -12.12 6.47
N ILE A 257 5.13 -12.69 5.57
CA ILE A 257 5.26 -14.15 5.40
C ILE A 257 5.89 -14.78 6.63
N ALA A 258 6.95 -14.17 7.19
CA ALA A 258 7.54 -14.67 8.43
C ALA A 258 6.50 -14.70 9.57
N LEU A 259 5.70 -13.64 9.72
CA LEU A 259 4.63 -13.57 10.72
C LEU A 259 3.51 -14.57 10.41
N ALA A 260 3.11 -14.73 9.14
CA ALA A 260 2.07 -15.68 8.72
C ALA A 260 2.48 -17.13 9.01
N VAL A 261 3.73 -17.48 8.76
CA VAL A 261 4.29 -18.80 9.09
C VAL A 261 4.29 -19.02 10.60
N LEU A 262 4.77 -18.04 11.38
CA LEU A 262 4.93 -18.18 12.84
C LEU A 262 3.59 -18.14 13.59
N LEU A 263 2.67 -17.26 13.18
CA LEU A 263 1.44 -16.96 13.93
C LEU A 263 0.20 -17.68 13.38
N LEU A 264 0.16 -17.94 12.08
CA LEU A 264 -1.01 -18.51 11.40
C LEU A 264 -0.77 -19.96 10.93
N GLY A 265 0.46 -20.42 10.89
CA GLY A 265 0.80 -21.77 10.43
C GLY A 265 0.63 -21.98 8.92
N GLU A 266 0.68 -20.89 8.11
CA GLU A 266 0.42 -20.91 6.67
C GLU A 266 1.40 -21.78 5.87
N GLN A 267 2.58 -22.14 6.43
CA GLN A 267 3.54 -23.05 5.79
C GLN A 267 2.93 -24.41 5.42
N ARG A 268 1.83 -24.80 6.04
CA ARG A 268 1.14 -26.07 5.76
C ARG A 268 0.31 -26.04 4.47
N GLU A 269 0.01 -24.83 3.98
CA GLU A 269 -0.82 -24.58 2.79
C GLU A 269 0.03 -24.29 1.55
N LEU A 270 1.34 -24.07 1.72
CA LEU A 270 2.24 -23.51 0.70
C LEU A 270 3.28 -24.55 0.27
N GLY A 271 3.42 -24.76 -1.04
CA GLY A 271 4.40 -25.66 -1.63
C GLY A 271 5.82 -25.06 -1.72
N GLN A 272 6.80 -25.91 -2.07
CA GLN A 272 8.21 -25.48 -2.23
C GLN A 272 8.37 -24.39 -3.31
N SER A 273 7.62 -24.47 -4.40
CA SER A 273 7.63 -23.45 -5.47
C SER A 273 7.18 -22.08 -4.98
N PHE A 274 6.26 -22.00 -4.00
CA PHE A 274 5.92 -20.75 -3.35
C PHE A 274 7.14 -20.08 -2.71
N TYR A 275 7.89 -20.83 -1.89
CA TYR A 275 9.08 -20.30 -1.21
C TYR A 275 10.21 -19.93 -2.18
N ALA A 276 10.39 -20.73 -3.25
CA ALA A 276 11.31 -20.39 -4.32
C ALA A 276 10.92 -19.06 -5.01
N GLY A 277 9.63 -18.87 -5.26
CA GLY A 277 9.08 -17.62 -5.80
C GLY A 277 9.32 -16.42 -4.89
N VAL A 278 9.06 -16.57 -3.59
CA VAL A 278 9.35 -15.54 -2.59
C VAL A 278 10.85 -15.20 -2.56
N ALA A 279 11.72 -16.20 -2.60
CA ALA A 279 13.18 -15.96 -2.63
C ALA A 279 13.61 -15.14 -3.85
N ILE A 280 13.02 -15.40 -5.04
CA ILE A 280 13.29 -14.60 -6.26
C ILE A 280 12.79 -13.17 -6.09
N ILE A 281 11.58 -12.97 -5.55
CA ILE A 281 11.02 -11.64 -5.27
C ILE A 281 11.97 -10.86 -4.36
N LEU A 282 12.42 -11.46 -3.27
CA LEU A 282 13.34 -10.84 -2.32
C LEU A 282 14.70 -10.55 -2.96
N ALA A 283 15.25 -11.48 -3.75
CA ALA A 283 16.51 -11.27 -4.46
C ALA A 283 16.41 -10.05 -5.40
N ALA A 284 15.32 -9.90 -6.14
CA ALA A 284 15.10 -8.75 -7.01
C ALA A 284 15.08 -7.43 -6.21
N VAL A 285 14.41 -7.40 -5.04
CA VAL A 285 14.37 -6.22 -4.15
C VAL A 285 15.76 -5.86 -3.64
N PHE A 286 16.54 -6.84 -3.16
CA PHE A 286 17.87 -6.59 -2.61
C PHE A 286 18.92 -6.25 -3.68
N LEU A 287 18.78 -6.76 -4.90
CA LEU A 287 19.67 -6.45 -6.01
C LEU A 287 19.48 -5.02 -6.56
N HIS A 288 18.27 -4.47 -6.45
CA HIS A 288 17.94 -3.15 -6.98
C HIS A 288 18.92 -2.03 -6.56
N PRO A 289 19.25 -1.83 -5.27
CA PRO A 289 20.17 -0.76 -4.85
C PRO A 289 21.56 -0.90 -5.44
N TRP A 290 21.99 -2.12 -5.73
CA TRP A 290 23.30 -2.40 -6.34
C TRP A 290 23.32 -2.05 -7.83
N LEU A 291 22.24 -2.35 -8.53
CA LEU A 291 22.09 -2.10 -9.97
C LEU A 291 21.87 -0.62 -10.29
N THR A 292 21.29 0.15 -9.37
CA THR A 292 21.01 1.58 -9.56
C THR A 292 22.10 2.52 -9.05
N ARG A 293 23.02 2.07 -8.18
CA ARG A 293 24.14 2.91 -7.67
C ARG A 293 25.07 3.43 -8.76
N SER A 294 25.19 2.77 -9.90
CA SER A 294 26.04 3.19 -11.02
C SER A 294 25.45 4.33 -11.86
N ALA A 295 24.23 4.78 -11.61
CA ALA A 295 23.50 5.75 -12.45
C ALA A 295 23.26 7.11 -11.80
N ALA A 296 23.66 7.32 -10.55
CA ALA A 296 23.56 8.61 -9.88
C ALA A 296 24.73 9.53 -10.26
N THR A 297 24.70 10.09 -11.47
CA THR A 297 25.46 11.30 -11.77
C THR A 297 24.80 12.45 -10.97
N PRO A 298 25.54 13.17 -10.11
CA PRO A 298 24.99 14.33 -9.43
C PRO A 298 24.50 15.35 -10.47
N PRO A 299 23.38 16.06 -10.24
CA PRO A 299 23.03 17.19 -11.10
C PRO A 299 24.18 18.21 -11.07
N ALA A 300 24.61 18.65 -12.23
CA ALA A 300 25.63 19.68 -12.38
C ALA A 300 25.22 20.92 -11.56
N PRO A 301 26.14 21.56 -10.81
CA PRO A 301 25.83 22.77 -10.09
C PRO A 301 25.35 23.81 -11.08
N SER A 302 24.15 24.37 -10.85
CA SER A 302 23.64 25.52 -11.59
C SER A 302 24.64 26.67 -11.42
N ALA A 303 25.15 27.18 -12.55
CA ALA A 303 26.03 28.32 -12.55
C ALA A 303 25.36 29.51 -11.83
N PRO A 304 26.12 30.30 -11.01
CA PRO A 304 25.58 31.50 -10.41
C PRO A 304 25.29 32.53 -11.51
N ALA A 305 24.06 33.10 -11.45
CA ALA A 305 23.67 34.25 -12.23
C ALA A 305 24.22 35.54 -11.59
#